data_22713859d55d7bc2230600860b5c17ac
#
_entry.id   22713859d55d7bc2230600860b5c17ac
#
_cell.length_a   1.000
_cell.length_b   1.000
_cell.length_c   1.000
_cell.angle_alpha   90.00
_cell.angle_beta   90.00
_cell.angle_gamma   90.00
#
_symmetry.space_group_name_H-M   'P 1'
#
loop_
_entity.id
_entity.type
_entity.pdbx_description
1 polymer ?
#
loop_
_entity_poly.entity_id
_entity_poly.type
_entity_poly.pdbx_seq_one_letter_code
_entity_poly.pdbx_strand_id
1 'polypeptide(L)'
;MSQDPYELAKQSAQELTKVTNVTNHDVLVVLGSGWTPAADALGQSQFEISVSQLPGFSAPSVEGHSGKLRSVKISNKNVLIQMGRTHYYEGKGVPAVVHAVRTAINHGVKTVILTNACGGLRLEWKPGTPVLIKDHINLTGATPLVGARFLDVSEVYSQKLRNIAKEIDPSLNEGVYVQFHGPQYETPAEVRMAIKIGGDMVGMSTALEAIAAREANAEVLGISLVTNPGAGLTKER
;
A
#
# COMPACT_ATOMS: atom_id res chain seq x y z
N MET A 1 19.54 21.78 0.00
CA MET A 1 18.42 21.50 -0.95
C MET A 1 18.04 20.05 -0.78
N SER A 2 16.77 19.71 -0.56
CA SER A 2 16.33 18.32 -0.49
C SER A 2 16.49 17.70 -1.89
N GLN A 3 17.04 16.49 -1.94
CA GLN A 3 17.19 15.74 -3.19
C GLN A 3 15.81 15.50 -3.82
N ASP A 4 15.71 15.59 -5.15
CA ASP A 4 14.47 15.31 -5.89
C ASP A 4 14.01 13.89 -5.59
N PRO A 5 12.78 13.68 -5.07
CA PRO A 5 12.29 12.37 -4.69
C PRO A 5 12.16 11.39 -5.86
N TYR A 6 12.01 11.88 -7.08
CA TYR A 6 11.96 11.02 -8.29
C TYR A 6 13.36 10.51 -8.65
N GLU A 7 14.37 11.39 -8.62
CA GLU A 7 15.76 11.00 -8.88
C GLU A 7 16.28 10.06 -7.78
N LEU A 8 15.89 10.29 -6.53
CA LEU A 8 16.26 9.42 -5.42
C LEU A 8 15.68 8.00 -5.61
N ALA A 9 14.43 7.89 -6.05
CA ALA A 9 13.80 6.60 -6.32
C ALA A 9 14.46 5.87 -7.52
N LYS A 10 14.90 6.61 -8.53
CA LYS A 10 15.66 6.06 -9.66
C LYS A 10 17.03 5.52 -9.23
N GLN A 11 17.75 6.26 -8.39
CA GLN A 11 19.02 5.80 -7.81
C GLN A 11 18.82 4.53 -6.97
N SER A 12 17.75 4.48 -6.18
CA SER A 12 17.38 3.31 -5.40
C SER A 12 17.08 2.09 -6.26
N ALA A 13 16.38 2.26 -7.40
CA ALA A 13 16.14 1.18 -8.35
C ALA A 13 17.44 0.65 -8.99
N GLN A 14 18.35 1.55 -9.32
CA GLN A 14 19.67 1.16 -9.85
C GLN A 14 20.48 0.37 -8.81
N GLU A 15 20.44 0.80 -7.55
CA GLU A 15 21.13 0.10 -6.47
C GLU A 15 20.48 -1.26 -6.19
N LEU A 16 19.15 -1.35 -6.24
CA LEU A 16 18.43 -2.62 -6.14
C LEU A 16 18.91 -3.63 -7.19
N THR A 17 19.12 -3.20 -8.44
CA THR A 17 19.70 -4.07 -9.49
C THR A 17 21.08 -4.56 -9.11
N LYS A 18 21.95 -3.70 -8.59
CA LYS A 18 23.34 -4.06 -8.22
C LYS A 18 23.39 -5.06 -7.07
N VAL A 19 22.62 -4.80 -6.00
CA VAL A 19 22.67 -5.63 -4.78
C VAL A 19 21.97 -6.97 -4.96
N THR A 20 21.05 -7.08 -5.91
CA THR A 20 20.23 -8.30 -6.12
C THR A 20 20.58 -9.05 -7.39
N ASN A 21 21.26 -8.41 -8.33
CA ASN A 21 21.52 -8.91 -9.69
C ASN A 21 20.21 -9.25 -10.47
N VAL A 22 19.07 -8.68 -10.06
CA VAL A 22 17.80 -8.76 -10.78
C VAL A 22 17.61 -7.46 -11.53
N THR A 23 17.40 -7.53 -12.83
CA THR A 23 17.34 -6.34 -13.70
C THR A 23 15.99 -5.66 -13.72
N ASN A 24 14.91 -6.40 -13.41
CA ASN A 24 13.54 -5.85 -13.31
C ASN A 24 12.64 -6.73 -12.47
N HIS A 25 11.60 -6.11 -11.91
CA HIS A 25 10.45 -6.80 -11.34
C HIS A 25 9.18 -6.43 -12.12
N ASP A 26 8.23 -7.36 -12.20
CA ASP A 26 6.95 -7.16 -12.90
C ASP A 26 5.88 -6.62 -11.96
N VAL A 27 5.90 -7.09 -10.70
CA VAL A 27 4.87 -6.81 -9.68
C VAL A 27 5.54 -6.36 -8.39
N LEU A 28 4.99 -5.35 -7.74
CA LEU A 28 5.25 -5.01 -6.33
C LEU A 28 4.09 -5.48 -5.46
N VAL A 29 4.39 -6.18 -4.38
CA VAL A 29 3.43 -6.49 -3.31
C VAL A 29 3.89 -5.79 -2.04
N VAL A 30 3.08 -4.87 -1.52
CA VAL A 30 3.33 -4.20 -0.24
C VAL A 30 2.52 -4.91 0.84
N LEU A 31 3.20 -5.60 1.74
CA LEU A 31 2.60 -6.30 2.87
C LEU A 31 2.52 -5.34 4.07
N GLY A 32 1.31 -4.88 4.35
CA GLY A 32 1.01 -4.05 5.51
C GLY A 32 0.83 -4.86 6.80
N SER A 33 0.32 -4.21 7.84
CA SER A 33 0.04 -4.83 9.14
C SER A 33 -0.86 -6.05 8.99
N GLY A 34 -0.50 -7.15 9.62
CA GLY A 34 -1.22 -8.43 9.57
C GLY A 34 -0.91 -9.31 8.33
N TRP A 35 -0.20 -8.79 7.32
CA TRP A 35 0.04 -9.49 6.06
C TRP A 35 1.44 -10.12 5.93
N THR A 36 2.36 -9.82 6.85
CA THR A 36 3.75 -10.32 6.78
C THR A 36 3.85 -11.84 6.55
N PRO A 37 3.01 -12.69 7.19
CA PRO A 37 3.06 -14.15 6.96
C PRO A 37 2.76 -14.56 5.51
N ALA A 38 2.04 -13.72 4.74
CA ALA A 38 1.77 -14.00 3.33
C ALA A 38 3.05 -14.01 2.46
N ALA A 39 4.13 -13.38 2.92
CA ALA A 39 5.41 -13.41 2.19
C ALA A 39 5.93 -14.82 1.97
N ASP A 40 5.73 -15.71 2.95
CA ASP A 40 6.21 -17.10 2.87
C ASP A 40 5.31 -17.97 1.98
N ALA A 41 4.03 -17.59 1.84
CA ALA A 41 3.09 -18.26 0.95
C ALA A 41 3.31 -17.90 -0.54
N LEU A 42 3.97 -16.78 -0.83
CA LEU A 42 4.22 -16.32 -2.20
C LEU A 42 5.38 -17.05 -2.91
N GLY A 43 6.15 -17.87 -2.21
CA GLY A 43 7.19 -18.70 -2.82
C GLY A 43 8.58 -18.54 -2.19
N GLN A 44 9.53 -19.30 -2.70
CA GLN A 44 10.91 -19.23 -2.21
C GLN A 44 11.57 -17.90 -2.58
N SER A 45 12.24 -17.31 -1.60
CA SER A 45 13.03 -16.09 -1.79
C SER A 45 14.23 -16.35 -2.70
N GLN A 46 14.36 -15.55 -3.76
CA GLN A 46 15.59 -15.46 -4.56
C GLN A 46 16.66 -14.64 -3.84
N PHE A 47 16.22 -13.57 -3.17
CA PHE A 47 17.03 -12.76 -2.26
C PHE A 47 16.12 -12.03 -1.24
N GLU A 48 16.72 -11.62 -0.15
CA GLU A 48 16.12 -10.74 0.84
C GLU A 48 17.17 -9.73 1.31
N ILE A 49 16.81 -8.43 1.26
CA ILE A 49 17.70 -7.33 1.67
C ILE A 49 16.99 -6.39 2.63
N SER A 50 17.76 -5.71 3.50
CA SER A 50 17.22 -4.60 4.27
C SER A 50 17.02 -3.38 3.36
N VAL A 51 15.89 -2.68 3.53
CA VAL A 51 15.65 -1.40 2.82
C VAL A 51 16.72 -0.36 3.11
N SER A 52 17.41 -0.45 4.25
CA SER A 52 18.49 0.47 4.63
C SER A 52 19.73 0.39 3.70
N GLN A 53 19.81 -0.65 2.87
CA GLN A 53 20.87 -0.78 1.85
C GLN A 53 20.58 0.06 0.60
N LEU A 54 19.38 0.60 0.49
CA LEU A 54 18.95 1.36 -0.68
C LEU A 54 18.84 2.85 -0.37
N PRO A 55 19.27 3.74 -1.28
CA PRO A 55 19.16 5.18 -1.10
C PRO A 55 17.70 5.62 -0.84
N GLY A 56 17.50 6.57 0.06
CA GLY A 56 16.18 7.18 0.33
C GLY A 56 15.22 6.36 1.17
N PHE A 57 15.52 5.09 1.43
CA PHE A 57 14.75 4.32 2.39
C PHE A 57 15.13 4.68 3.83
N SER A 58 14.13 4.73 4.69
CA SER A 58 14.31 4.85 6.13
C SER A 58 13.95 3.52 6.81
N ALA A 59 14.60 3.20 7.89
CA ALA A 59 14.20 2.07 8.72
C ALA A 59 12.73 2.28 9.17
N PRO A 60 11.87 1.24 9.15
CA PRO A 60 10.52 1.34 9.67
C PRO A 60 10.53 1.68 11.15
N SER A 61 9.58 2.52 11.58
CA SER A 61 9.40 2.89 13.00
C SER A 61 8.30 2.05 13.66
N VAL A 62 7.54 1.28 12.90
CA VAL A 62 6.39 0.51 13.37
C VAL A 62 6.83 -0.91 13.71
N GLU A 63 6.49 -1.36 14.91
CA GLU A 63 6.73 -2.74 15.36
C GLU A 63 6.05 -3.75 14.43
N GLY A 64 6.74 -4.84 14.10
CA GLY A 64 6.26 -5.85 13.13
C GLY A 64 6.54 -5.54 11.66
N HIS A 65 7.07 -4.36 11.34
CA HIS A 65 7.56 -4.03 10.00
C HIS A 65 9.05 -4.35 9.90
N SER A 66 9.41 -5.39 9.16
CA SER A 66 10.81 -5.85 9.09
C SER A 66 11.74 -4.92 8.31
N GLY A 67 11.18 -4.01 7.51
CA GLY A 67 11.98 -3.14 6.63
C GLY A 67 12.83 -3.91 5.63
N LYS A 68 12.26 -4.96 5.06
CA LYS A 68 12.92 -5.83 4.09
C LYS A 68 12.22 -5.80 2.74
N LEU A 69 13.02 -5.97 1.70
CA LEU A 69 12.57 -6.30 0.37
C LEU A 69 12.96 -7.75 0.06
N ARG A 70 12.00 -8.52 -0.43
CA ARG A 70 12.21 -9.90 -0.85
C ARG A 70 11.82 -10.02 -2.33
N SER A 71 12.63 -10.71 -3.12
CA SER A 71 12.26 -11.12 -4.48
C SER A 71 11.87 -12.57 -4.51
N VAL A 72 10.76 -12.87 -5.17
CA VAL A 72 10.34 -14.24 -5.47
C VAL A 72 10.02 -14.36 -6.95
N LYS A 73 10.14 -15.57 -7.47
CA LYS A 73 9.71 -15.88 -8.84
C LYS A 73 8.42 -16.68 -8.79
N ILE A 74 7.37 -16.14 -9.41
CA ILE A 74 6.07 -16.81 -9.53
C ILE A 74 5.83 -17.04 -11.03
N SER A 75 5.85 -18.30 -11.46
CA SER A 75 5.84 -18.67 -12.88
C SER A 75 6.98 -17.97 -13.61
N ASN A 76 6.67 -17.09 -14.57
CA ASN A 76 7.66 -16.32 -15.35
C ASN A 76 7.78 -14.84 -14.88
N LYS A 77 7.21 -14.49 -13.72
CA LYS A 77 7.20 -13.12 -13.18
C LYS A 77 8.14 -12.97 -12.00
N ASN A 78 8.91 -11.89 -12.00
CA ASN A 78 9.65 -11.45 -10.82
C ASN A 78 8.77 -10.57 -9.96
N VAL A 79 8.54 -10.97 -8.73
CA VAL A 79 7.70 -10.26 -7.77
C VAL A 79 8.56 -9.69 -6.66
N LEU A 80 8.51 -8.38 -6.49
CA LEU A 80 9.15 -7.69 -5.37
C LEU A 80 8.14 -7.59 -4.22
N ILE A 81 8.51 -8.09 -3.06
CA ILE A 81 7.70 -8.05 -1.85
C ILE A 81 8.33 -7.05 -0.89
N GLN A 82 7.60 -6.00 -0.54
CA GLN A 82 7.96 -5.08 0.53
C GLN A 82 7.29 -5.51 1.83
N MET A 83 8.10 -5.84 2.83
CA MET A 83 7.64 -6.31 4.14
C MET A 83 7.53 -5.14 5.13
N GLY A 84 6.33 -4.58 5.21
CA GLY A 84 6.03 -3.35 5.92
C GLY A 84 6.11 -2.10 5.03
N ARG A 85 5.79 -0.95 5.59
CA ARG A 85 5.79 0.36 4.91
C ARG A 85 6.13 1.49 5.86
N THR A 86 6.47 2.65 5.28
CA THR A 86 6.51 3.93 5.99
C THR A 86 5.12 4.55 6.00
N HIS A 87 4.63 4.96 7.16
CA HIS A 87 3.34 5.64 7.29
C HIS A 87 3.51 7.16 7.33
N TYR A 88 2.47 7.87 6.91
CA TYR A 88 2.52 9.33 6.87
C TYR A 88 2.66 9.94 8.28
N TYR A 89 2.06 9.33 9.31
CA TYR A 89 2.18 9.75 10.70
C TYR A 89 3.58 9.58 11.32
N GLU A 90 4.51 8.89 10.64
CA GLU A 90 5.90 8.79 11.11
C GLU A 90 6.68 10.12 10.97
N GLY A 91 6.08 11.14 10.35
CA GLY A 91 6.67 12.47 10.21
C GLY A 91 7.81 12.57 9.19
N LYS A 92 8.05 11.51 8.40
CA LYS A 92 9.11 11.46 7.37
C LYS A 92 8.72 12.13 6.06
N GLY A 93 7.48 12.62 5.97
CA GLY A 93 6.92 13.27 4.79
C GLY A 93 6.45 12.31 3.71
N VAL A 94 5.62 12.83 2.79
CA VAL A 94 5.03 12.05 1.69
C VAL A 94 6.08 11.39 0.79
N PRO A 95 7.21 12.05 0.43
CA PRO A 95 8.24 11.42 -0.39
C PRO A 95 8.73 10.08 0.17
N ALA A 96 8.91 9.97 1.49
CA ALA A 96 9.33 8.74 2.14
C ALA A 96 8.23 7.66 2.12
N VAL A 97 6.95 8.05 2.26
CA VAL A 97 5.80 7.13 2.21
C VAL A 97 5.71 6.42 0.85
N VAL A 98 5.90 7.15 -0.24
CA VAL A 98 5.74 6.61 -1.60
C VAL A 98 7.04 6.15 -2.25
N HIS A 99 8.17 6.27 -1.53
CA HIS A 99 9.50 5.99 -2.08
C HIS A 99 9.64 4.57 -2.62
N ALA A 100 9.15 3.58 -1.89
CA ALA A 100 9.23 2.19 -2.29
C ALA A 100 8.43 1.90 -3.57
N VAL A 101 7.23 2.47 -3.70
CA VAL A 101 6.41 2.34 -4.92
C VAL A 101 7.14 2.97 -6.10
N ARG A 102 7.67 4.18 -5.94
CA ARG A 102 8.46 4.85 -7.00
C ARG A 102 9.73 4.07 -7.36
N THR A 103 10.43 3.53 -6.38
CA THR A 103 11.61 2.67 -6.61
C THR A 103 11.25 1.43 -7.42
N ALA A 104 10.19 0.72 -7.02
CA ALA A 104 9.75 -0.48 -7.72
C ALA A 104 9.31 -0.19 -9.18
N ILE A 105 8.62 0.91 -9.41
CA ILE A 105 8.22 1.33 -10.77
C ILE A 105 9.45 1.66 -11.62
N ASN A 106 10.43 2.38 -11.08
CA ASN A 106 11.70 2.62 -11.78
C ASN A 106 12.50 1.32 -12.03
N HIS A 107 12.22 0.28 -11.26
CA HIS A 107 12.80 -1.06 -11.44
C HIS A 107 11.99 -1.95 -12.41
N GLY A 108 10.98 -1.39 -13.09
CA GLY A 108 10.22 -2.07 -14.15
C GLY A 108 8.81 -2.52 -13.76
N VAL A 109 8.41 -2.39 -12.50
CA VAL A 109 7.07 -2.79 -12.01
C VAL A 109 5.96 -2.07 -12.78
N LYS A 110 4.96 -2.84 -13.20
CA LYS A 110 3.75 -2.36 -13.89
C LYS A 110 2.47 -2.61 -13.09
N THR A 111 2.53 -3.48 -12.10
CA THR A 111 1.39 -3.83 -11.23
C THR A 111 1.80 -3.68 -9.77
N VAL A 112 1.02 -2.93 -9.00
CA VAL A 112 1.25 -2.69 -7.58
C VAL A 112 0.08 -3.24 -6.78
N ILE A 113 0.36 -4.19 -5.88
CA ILE A 113 -0.61 -4.76 -4.95
C ILE A 113 -0.34 -4.16 -3.57
N LEU A 114 -1.29 -3.40 -3.06
CA LEU A 114 -1.21 -2.73 -1.76
C LEU A 114 -2.12 -3.46 -0.77
N THR A 115 -1.54 -3.99 0.31
CA THR A 115 -2.32 -4.59 1.39
C THR A 115 -2.24 -3.75 2.65
N ASN A 116 -3.29 -3.78 3.47
CA ASN A 116 -3.34 -3.10 4.75
C ASN A 116 -4.26 -3.82 5.74
N ALA A 117 -4.20 -3.44 7.01
CA ALA A 117 -5.24 -3.67 8.00
C ALA A 117 -6.14 -2.43 8.08
N CYS A 118 -7.43 -2.62 8.32
CA CYS A 118 -8.40 -1.54 8.39
C CYS A 118 -9.46 -1.75 9.49
N GLY A 119 -10.04 -0.66 9.96
CA GLY A 119 -11.30 -0.67 10.69
C GLY A 119 -12.48 -0.80 9.72
N GLY A 120 -13.33 -1.81 9.93
CA GLY A 120 -14.54 -2.01 9.12
C GLY A 120 -15.65 -1.05 9.53
N LEU A 121 -16.29 -0.41 8.56
CA LEU A 121 -17.47 0.45 8.77
C LEU A 121 -18.77 -0.29 8.43
N ARG A 122 -18.67 -1.44 7.79
CA ARG A 122 -19.76 -2.37 7.51
C ARG A 122 -19.77 -3.48 8.55
N LEU A 123 -20.83 -3.58 9.35
CA LEU A 123 -20.92 -4.57 10.46
C LEU A 123 -20.99 -6.02 9.99
N GLU A 124 -21.39 -6.24 8.73
CA GLU A 124 -21.38 -7.55 8.11
C GLU A 124 -19.96 -8.07 7.81
N TRP A 125 -18.97 -7.17 7.69
CA TRP A 125 -17.57 -7.53 7.46
C TRP A 125 -16.88 -7.80 8.81
N LYS A 126 -16.80 -9.06 9.16
CA LYS A 126 -16.20 -9.49 10.43
C LYS A 126 -14.67 -9.38 10.40
N PRO A 127 -13.99 -9.30 11.55
CA PRO A 127 -12.54 -9.43 11.61
C PRO A 127 -12.06 -10.68 10.85
N GLY A 128 -11.03 -10.51 10.02
CA GLY A 128 -10.54 -11.54 9.10
C GLY A 128 -11.13 -11.46 7.69
N THR A 129 -12.10 -10.57 7.43
CA THR A 129 -12.68 -10.40 6.08
C THR A 129 -11.74 -9.61 5.19
N PRO A 130 -11.25 -10.16 4.05
CA PRO A 130 -10.56 -9.39 3.03
C PRO A 130 -11.57 -8.61 2.18
N VAL A 131 -11.24 -7.36 1.85
CA VAL A 131 -12.08 -6.47 1.04
C VAL A 131 -11.22 -5.81 -0.03
N LEU A 132 -11.66 -5.84 -1.28
CA LEU A 132 -11.01 -5.12 -2.37
C LEU A 132 -11.31 -3.62 -2.26
N ILE A 133 -10.27 -2.80 -2.39
CA ILE A 133 -10.44 -1.34 -2.46
C ILE A 133 -10.86 -0.99 -3.89
N LYS A 134 -12.07 -0.48 -4.06
CA LYS A 134 -12.55 0.00 -5.37
C LYS A 134 -12.28 1.49 -5.58
N ASP A 135 -12.19 2.26 -4.49
CA ASP A 135 -11.94 3.70 -4.48
C ASP A 135 -11.43 4.14 -3.10
N HIS A 136 -10.96 5.37 -2.98
CA HIS A 136 -10.55 5.92 -1.69
C HIS A 136 -10.99 7.37 -1.47
N ILE A 137 -11.08 7.76 -0.20
CA ILE A 137 -11.21 9.14 0.26
C ILE A 137 -9.94 9.47 1.03
N ASN A 138 -9.16 10.42 0.52
CA ASN A 138 -7.91 10.84 1.15
C ASN A 138 -8.15 12.03 2.10
N LEU A 139 -8.20 11.75 3.40
CA LEU A 139 -8.34 12.79 4.46
C LEU A 139 -7.00 13.20 5.08
N THR A 140 -5.88 12.84 4.47
CA THR A 140 -4.55 13.26 5.00
C THR A 140 -4.22 14.73 4.75
N GLY A 141 -4.92 15.37 3.82
CA GLY A 141 -4.58 16.72 3.35
C GLY A 141 -3.27 16.78 2.54
N ALA A 142 -2.72 15.63 2.13
CA ALA A 142 -1.44 15.52 1.44
C ALA A 142 -1.59 14.81 0.09
N THR A 143 -0.60 15.02 -0.80
CA THR A 143 -0.50 14.35 -2.10
C THR A 143 0.96 14.00 -2.41
N PRO A 144 1.24 12.90 -3.11
CA PRO A 144 2.58 12.59 -3.58
C PRO A 144 3.00 13.37 -4.82
N LEU A 145 2.07 14.05 -5.48
CA LEU A 145 2.34 14.82 -6.69
C LEU A 145 3.14 16.08 -6.37
N VAL A 146 4.11 16.41 -7.20
CA VAL A 146 4.97 17.59 -7.05
C VAL A 146 4.72 18.54 -8.21
N GLY A 147 4.43 19.81 -7.90
CA GLY A 147 4.13 20.84 -8.89
C GLY A 147 2.74 20.73 -9.51
N ALA A 148 2.50 21.43 -10.61
CA ALA A 148 1.21 21.49 -11.30
C ALA A 148 0.99 20.25 -12.17
N ARG A 149 0.83 19.10 -11.54
CA ARG A 149 0.52 17.83 -12.21
C ARG A 149 -0.95 17.46 -11.96
N PHE A 150 -1.75 17.53 -13.00
CA PHE A 150 -3.17 17.16 -12.95
C PHE A 150 -3.32 15.71 -13.40
N LEU A 151 -3.49 14.83 -12.43
CA LEU A 151 -3.63 13.38 -12.64
C LEU A 151 -5.11 13.00 -12.67
N ASP A 152 -5.51 12.23 -13.67
CA ASP A 152 -6.82 11.58 -13.66
C ASP A 152 -6.79 10.39 -12.68
N VAL A 153 -7.61 10.52 -11.65
CA VAL A 153 -7.79 9.55 -10.56
C VAL A 153 -9.19 8.94 -10.55
N SER A 154 -9.94 9.04 -11.66
CA SER A 154 -11.27 8.43 -11.78
C SER A 154 -11.25 6.90 -11.70
N GLU A 155 -10.11 6.27 -12.00
CA GLU A 155 -9.86 4.84 -11.78
C GLU A 155 -8.46 4.65 -11.19
N VAL A 156 -8.32 4.80 -9.88
CA VAL A 156 -7.04 4.53 -9.19
C VAL A 156 -6.79 3.03 -9.07
N TYR A 157 -7.80 2.30 -8.61
CA TYR A 157 -7.73 0.85 -8.42
C TYR A 157 -8.30 0.13 -9.63
N SER A 158 -7.47 -0.67 -10.31
CA SER A 158 -7.79 -1.32 -11.59
C SER A 158 -9.01 -2.25 -11.49
N GLN A 159 -10.07 -1.93 -12.23
CA GLN A 159 -11.26 -2.78 -12.35
C GLN A 159 -10.89 -4.17 -12.88
N LYS A 160 -9.96 -4.24 -13.83
CA LYS A 160 -9.46 -5.49 -14.39
C LYS A 160 -8.84 -6.38 -13.31
N LEU A 161 -7.98 -5.82 -12.44
CA LEU A 161 -7.34 -6.59 -11.38
C LEU A 161 -8.35 -7.04 -10.31
N ARG A 162 -9.33 -6.20 -9.98
CA ARG A 162 -10.43 -6.58 -9.07
C ARG A 162 -11.28 -7.72 -9.64
N ASN A 163 -11.58 -7.68 -10.96
CA ASN A 163 -12.30 -8.77 -11.61
C ASN A 163 -11.52 -10.08 -11.54
N ILE A 164 -10.22 -10.07 -11.83
CA ILE A 164 -9.34 -11.26 -11.69
C ILE A 164 -9.37 -11.79 -10.25
N ALA A 165 -9.29 -10.90 -9.24
CA ALA A 165 -9.36 -11.31 -7.85
C ALA A 165 -10.70 -12.00 -7.52
N LYS A 166 -11.83 -11.49 -8.05
CA LYS A 166 -13.16 -12.08 -7.88
C LYS A 166 -13.38 -13.38 -8.68
N GLU A 167 -12.68 -13.56 -9.78
CA GLU A 167 -12.67 -14.85 -10.48
C GLU A 167 -12.01 -15.95 -9.63
N ILE A 168 -10.97 -15.57 -8.85
CA ILE A 168 -10.27 -16.48 -7.93
C ILE A 168 -11.10 -16.73 -6.67
N ASP A 169 -11.67 -15.67 -6.09
CA ASP A 169 -12.53 -15.74 -4.92
C ASP A 169 -13.78 -14.85 -5.09
N PRO A 170 -14.90 -15.45 -5.53
CA PRO A 170 -16.15 -14.70 -5.72
C PRO A 170 -16.77 -14.12 -4.44
N SER A 171 -16.28 -14.51 -3.26
CA SER A 171 -16.76 -13.99 -1.98
C SER A 171 -16.19 -12.61 -1.63
N LEU A 172 -15.15 -12.15 -2.36
CA LEU A 172 -14.50 -10.87 -2.11
C LEU A 172 -15.48 -9.69 -2.30
N ASN A 173 -15.65 -8.93 -1.22
CA ASN A 173 -16.40 -7.68 -1.23
C ASN A 173 -15.54 -6.55 -1.82
N GLU A 174 -16.18 -5.46 -2.22
CA GLU A 174 -15.54 -4.21 -2.63
C GLU A 174 -16.02 -3.04 -1.78
N GLY A 175 -15.10 -2.14 -1.42
CA GLY A 175 -15.44 -0.97 -0.62
C GLY A 175 -14.56 0.24 -0.88
N VAL A 176 -15.02 1.38 -0.35
CA VAL A 176 -14.29 2.66 -0.36
C VAL A 176 -13.44 2.76 0.90
N TYR A 177 -12.14 2.97 0.71
CA TYR A 177 -11.18 3.12 1.80
C TYR A 177 -10.99 4.58 2.15
N VAL A 178 -11.17 4.95 3.43
CA VAL A 178 -10.92 6.31 3.93
C VAL A 178 -9.56 6.33 4.61
N GLN A 179 -8.61 7.09 4.07
CA GLN A 179 -7.32 7.29 4.70
C GLN A 179 -7.36 8.48 5.65
N PHE A 180 -7.20 8.22 6.95
CA PHE A 180 -6.89 9.22 7.96
C PHE A 180 -5.37 9.39 8.12
N HIS A 181 -4.98 10.49 8.78
CA HIS A 181 -3.57 10.77 9.06
C HIS A 181 -2.98 9.79 10.08
N GLY A 182 -3.68 9.54 11.18
CA GLY A 182 -3.15 8.81 12.34
C GLY A 182 -2.17 9.68 13.17
N PRO A 183 -1.42 9.12 14.13
CA PRO A 183 -1.40 7.70 14.55
C PRO A 183 -2.56 7.28 15.47
N GLN A 184 -3.37 8.23 15.97
CA GLN A 184 -4.54 7.91 16.77
C GLN A 184 -5.61 7.24 15.91
N TYR A 185 -6.35 6.30 16.50
CA TYR A 185 -7.55 5.76 15.89
C TYR A 185 -8.64 6.82 15.83
N GLU A 186 -9.59 6.61 14.94
CA GLU A 186 -10.73 7.49 14.72
C GLU A 186 -11.64 7.52 15.96
N THR A 187 -12.14 8.71 16.29
CA THR A 187 -13.21 8.87 17.27
C THR A 187 -14.53 8.32 16.71
N PRO A 188 -15.52 7.97 17.56
CA PRO A 188 -16.85 7.59 17.06
C PRO A 188 -17.50 8.65 16.15
N ALA A 189 -17.17 9.93 16.33
CA ALA A 189 -17.67 11.00 15.45
C ALA A 189 -17.01 10.98 14.08
N GLU A 190 -15.71 10.73 14.00
CA GLU A 190 -14.96 10.57 12.77
C GLU A 190 -15.39 9.31 12.00
N VAL A 191 -15.66 8.20 12.71
CA VAL A 191 -16.25 6.99 12.12
C VAL A 191 -17.62 7.29 11.49
N ARG A 192 -18.51 7.99 12.19
CA ARG A 192 -19.80 8.40 11.62
C ARG A 192 -19.66 9.35 10.43
N MET A 193 -18.67 10.24 10.46
CA MET A 193 -18.34 11.10 9.33
C MET A 193 -17.88 10.26 8.13
N ALA A 194 -16.95 9.33 8.32
CA ALA A 194 -16.43 8.46 7.26
C ALA A 194 -17.57 7.68 6.58
N ILE A 195 -18.51 7.13 7.35
CA ILE A 195 -19.70 6.46 6.81
C ILE A 195 -20.55 7.43 5.97
N LYS A 196 -20.80 8.63 6.49
CA LYS A 196 -21.67 9.62 5.81
C LYS A 196 -21.08 10.13 4.49
N ILE A 197 -19.76 10.21 4.37
CA ILE A 197 -19.09 10.61 3.13
C ILE A 197 -18.88 9.44 2.15
N GLY A 198 -19.37 8.24 2.48
CA GLY A 198 -19.37 7.08 1.60
C GLY A 198 -18.22 6.08 1.82
N GLY A 199 -17.52 6.16 2.95
CA GLY A 199 -16.48 5.20 3.32
C GLY A 199 -17.07 3.87 3.82
N ASP A 200 -16.39 2.79 3.51
CA ASP A 200 -16.69 1.43 3.95
C ASP A 200 -15.62 0.86 4.90
N MET A 201 -14.44 1.45 4.89
CA MET A 201 -13.26 1.08 5.70
C MET A 201 -12.45 2.31 6.05
N VAL A 202 -11.73 2.26 7.17
CA VAL A 202 -10.82 3.34 7.61
C VAL A 202 -9.43 2.78 7.90
N GLY A 203 -8.41 3.60 7.64
CA GLY A 203 -7.02 3.26 7.98
C GLY A 203 -6.07 4.43 7.70
N MET A 204 -4.76 4.17 7.80
CA MET A 204 -3.74 5.23 7.85
C MET A 204 -2.64 5.06 6.78
N SER A 205 -2.95 4.36 5.67
CA SER A 205 -1.98 4.06 4.60
C SER A 205 -2.66 3.98 3.24
N THR A 206 -1.92 3.55 2.20
CA THR A 206 -2.45 3.06 0.91
C THR A 206 -2.83 4.13 -0.10
N ALA A 207 -3.65 5.15 0.23
CA ALA A 207 -4.12 6.12 -0.78
C ALA A 207 -2.97 6.92 -1.41
N LEU A 208 -2.00 7.38 -0.61
CA LEU A 208 -0.84 8.11 -1.13
C LEU A 208 0.03 7.22 -2.03
N GLU A 209 0.22 5.95 -1.66
CA GLU A 209 0.96 4.96 -2.46
C GLU A 209 0.23 4.66 -3.78
N ALA A 210 -1.09 4.51 -3.73
CA ALA A 210 -1.93 4.27 -4.91
C ALA A 210 -1.90 5.45 -5.88
N ILE A 211 -1.97 6.70 -5.39
CA ILE A 211 -1.84 7.89 -6.22
C ILE A 211 -0.45 7.94 -6.90
N ALA A 212 0.63 7.65 -6.16
CA ALA A 212 1.98 7.63 -6.74
C ALA A 212 2.16 6.52 -7.79
N ALA A 213 1.53 5.36 -7.61
CA ALA A 213 1.52 4.30 -8.59
C ALA A 213 0.77 4.71 -9.86
N ARG A 214 -0.40 5.35 -9.72
CA ARG A 214 -1.18 5.88 -10.86
C ARG A 214 -0.48 7.00 -11.60
N GLU A 215 0.24 7.88 -10.90
CA GLU A 215 1.08 8.92 -11.53
C GLU A 215 2.06 8.32 -12.54
N ALA A 216 2.55 7.14 -12.28
CA ALA A 216 3.47 6.40 -13.15
C ALA A 216 2.78 5.37 -14.06
N ASN A 217 1.46 5.44 -14.23
CA ASN A 217 0.63 4.55 -15.05
C ASN A 217 0.71 3.07 -14.66
N ALA A 218 1.01 2.74 -13.40
CA ALA A 218 0.91 1.37 -12.92
C ALA A 218 -0.54 0.99 -12.64
N GLU A 219 -0.88 -0.29 -12.87
CA GLU A 219 -2.15 -0.87 -12.41
C GLU A 219 -2.09 -1.12 -10.91
N VAL A 220 -3.11 -0.73 -10.15
CA VAL A 220 -3.15 -0.88 -8.69
C VAL A 220 -4.26 -1.82 -8.27
N LEU A 221 -3.94 -2.77 -7.39
CA LEU A 221 -4.91 -3.57 -6.63
C LEU A 221 -4.74 -3.25 -5.15
N GLY A 222 -5.79 -2.81 -4.49
CA GLY A 222 -5.83 -2.61 -3.05
C GLY A 222 -6.62 -3.73 -2.37
N ILE A 223 -6.07 -4.30 -1.29
CA ILE A 223 -6.73 -5.32 -0.47
C ILE A 223 -6.61 -4.92 1.00
N SER A 224 -7.73 -4.67 1.63
CA SER A 224 -7.82 -4.39 3.07
C SER A 224 -8.23 -5.63 3.84
N LEU A 225 -7.58 -5.89 4.98
CA LEU A 225 -8.03 -6.89 5.93
C LEU A 225 -8.77 -6.18 7.07
N VAL A 226 -10.05 -6.46 7.23
CA VAL A 226 -10.80 -5.95 8.38
C VAL A 226 -10.25 -6.61 9.64
N THR A 227 -9.76 -5.82 10.60
CA THR A 227 -9.20 -6.31 11.87
C THR A 227 -10.13 -6.06 13.05
N ASN A 228 -10.95 -5.03 12.96
CA ASN A 228 -11.87 -4.60 14.00
C ASN A 228 -13.01 -3.77 13.40
N PRO A 229 -14.16 -3.66 14.05
CA PRO A 229 -15.16 -2.65 13.70
C PRO A 229 -14.66 -1.25 14.03
N GLY A 230 -15.09 -0.25 13.27
CA GLY A 230 -14.82 1.17 13.58
C GLY A 230 -15.34 1.56 14.97
N ALA A 231 -14.66 2.51 15.60
CA ALA A 231 -14.98 2.94 16.97
C ALA A 231 -16.44 3.39 17.11
N GLY A 232 -17.11 2.89 18.13
CA GLY A 232 -18.50 3.23 18.46
C GLY A 232 -19.56 2.54 17.59
N LEU A 233 -19.19 1.61 16.70
CA LEU A 233 -20.15 0.80 15.94
C LEU A 233 -20.63 -0.42 16.72
N THR A 234 -19.84 -0.88 17.69
CA THR A 234 -20.20 -1.97 18.62
C THR A 234 -20.06 -1.49 20.06
N LYS A 235 -20.63 -2.26 21.01
CA LYS A 235 -20.51 -1.98 22.45
C LYS A 235 -19.15 -2.40 23.04
N GLU A 236 -18.41 -3.23 22.32
CA GLU A 236 -17.06 -3.67 22.69
C GLU A 236 -16.04 -2.62 22.24
N ARG A 237 -15.02 -2.41 23.10
CA ARG A 237 -13.89 -1.52 22.80
C ARG A 237 -12.77 -2.27 22.13
#